data_7d1579fd5018273f440ffb71134a4d6b
#
_entry.id   7d1579fd5018273f440ffb71134a4d6b
#
_cell.length_a   1.000
_cell.length_b   1.000
_cell.length_c   1.000
_cell.angle_alpha   90.00
_cell.angle_beta   90.00
_cell.angle_gamma   90.00
#
_symmetry.space_group_name_H-M   'P 1'
#
loop_
_entity.id
_entity.type
_entity.pdbx_description
1 polymer ?
#
loop_
_entity_poly.entity_id
_entity_poly.type
_entity_poly.pdbx_seq_one_letter_code
_entity_poly.pdbx_strand_id
1 'polypeptide(L)'
;AKKISVIGFDINEERLTMMRQGIDPCKELDSEAFENADIEFTSSIDELRKASFFIVAVPTPIDDHNQPDLTPLLGATRSVAKALKKGDYVVYESTVYPGCTEEDCIPVLEEISGLKAGVDFKFGYSPERINPGEKVHTLPNTIKIVSGCDPEALDTIAKVYELVVKPGVHRAPNVKVAEAAKIIENTQRDVNIALMNELSIIFSRIGINTYDVLEAAGTKWNFLKFYPGLVGGHCIGVDPYYLVYKANELKYHSQIISAGRFINDTMGGYIAKKLVKKLIGMG
;
A
#
# COMPACT_ATOMS: atom_id res chain seq x y z
N ALA A 1 -5.73 1.88 19.92
CA ALA A 1 -6.87 2.10 20.79
C ALA A 1 -6.80 1.32 22.12
N LYS A 2 -6.31 0.07 22.17
CA LYS A 2 -6.18 -0.70 23.45
C LYS A 2 -5.03 -0.22 24.36
N LYS A 3 -4.16 0.67 23.91
CA LYS A 3 -3.00 1.18 24.67
C LYS A 3 -3.00 2.69 24.83
N ILE A 4 -3.62 3.41 23.90
CA ILE A 4 -3.72 4.86 23.87
C ILE A 4 -5.12 5.25 23.37
N SER A 5 -5.60 6.44 23.73
CA SER A 5 -6.82 7.01 23.17
C SER A 5 -6.63 7.33 21.69
N VAL A 6 -7.60 6.97 20.86
CA VAL A 6 -7.55 7.13 19.40
C VAL A 6 -8.79 7.84 18.90
N ILE A 7 -8.63 8.72 17.92
CA ILE A 7 -9.73 9.31 17.16
C ILE A 7 -9.72 8.67 15.77
N GLY A 8 -10.78 7.93 15.46
CA GLY A 8 -11.02 7.36 14.13
C GLY A 8 -11.82 8.34 13.28
N PHE A 9 -11.16 8.96 12.30
CA PHE A 9 -11.79 9.91 11.41
C PHE A 9 -12.09 9.28 10.04
N ASP A 10 -13.33 9.42 9.58
CA ASP A 10 -13.73 9.09 8.20
C ASP A 10 -14.76 10.13 7.73
N ILE A 11 -14.75 10.43 6.43
CA ILE A 11 -15.76 11.32 5.81
C ILE A 11 -17.08 10.61 5.54
N ASN A 12 -17.11 9.28 5.59
CA ASN A 12 -18.27 8.45 5.32
C ASN A 12 -19.02 8.09 6.63
N GLU A 13 -20.15 8.75 6.87
CA GLU A 13 -20.96 8.54 8.07
C GLU A 13 -21.55 7.12 8.19
N GLU A 14 -21.78 6.42 7.08
CA GLU A 14 -22.25 5.03 7.13
C GLU A 14 -21.17 4.12 7.71
N ARG A 15 -19.91 4.30 7.28
CA ARG A 15 -18.77 3.56 7.84
C ARG A 15 -18.57 3.88 9.32
N LEU A 16 -18.65 5.16 9.70
CA LEU A 16 -18.55 5.58 11.10
C LEU A 16 -19.66 4.94 11.96
N THR A 17 -20.88 4.88 11.44
CA THR A 17 -22.01 4.25 12.13
C THR A 17 -21.77 2.76 12.36
N MET A 18 -21.27 2.04 11.36
CA MET A 18 -20.90 0.63 11.50
C MET A 18 -19.81 0.43 12.56
N MET A 19 -18.73 1.23 12.49
CA MET A 19 -17.62 1.14 13.43
C MET A 19 -18.01 1.47 14.87
N ARG A 20 -18.92 2.44 15.09
CA ARG A 20 -19.51 2.74 16.42
C ARG A 20 -20.33 1.57 16.98
N GLN A 21 -20.85 0.70 16.10
CA GLN A 21 -21.56 -0.54 16.48
C GLN A 21 -20.63 -1.75 16.63
N GLY A 22 -19.30 -1.56 16.51
CA GLY A 22 -18.34 -2.65 16.56
C GLY A 22 -18.32 -3.52 15.30
N ILE A 23 -18.76 -2.97 14.16
CA ILE A 23 -18.77 -3.65 12.87
C ILE A 23 -17.66 -3.03 11.99
N ASP A 24 -16.71 -3.85 11.58
CA ASP A 24 -15.68 -3.43 10.62
C ASP A 24 -16.25 -3.39 9.18
N PRO A 25 -16.30 -2.22 8.52
CA PRO A 25 -16.76 -2.10 7.14
C PRO A 25 -15.93 -2.91 6.13
N CYS A 26 -14.66 -3.18 6.45
CA CYS A 26 -13.75 -3.95 5.62
C CYS A 26 -13.83 -5.46 5.88
N LYS A 27 -14.50 -5.90 6.95
CA LYS A 27 -14.63 -7.30 7.38
C LYS A 27 -13.28 -8.00 7.65
N GLU A 28 -12.29 -7.24 8.07
CA GLU A 28 -10.95 -7.73 8.44
C GLU A 28 -10.86 -8.04 9.94
N LEU A 29 -11.68 -7.35 10.75
CA LEU A 29 -11.69 -7.47 12.20
C LEU A 29 -13.04 -7.97 12.70
N ASP A 30 -12.99 -8.89 13.64
CA ASP A 30 -14.17 -9.33 14.39
C ASP A 30 -14.56 -8.27 15.44
N SER A 31 -15.83 -8.30 15.88
CA SER A 31 -16.38 -7.36 16.88
C SER A 31 -15.56 -7.30 18.17
N GLU A 32 -14.95 -8.40 18.59
CA GLU A 32 -14.07 -8.47 19.76
C GLU A 32 -12.86 -7.51 19.67
N ALA A 33 -12.45 -7.13 18.46
CA ALA A 33 -11.37 -6.16 18.27
C ALA A 33 -11.73 -4.76 18.77
N PHE A 34 -13.02 -4.41 18.72
CA PHE A 34 -13.56 -3.13 19.20
C PHE A 34 -13.83 -3.13 20.72
N GLU A 35 -13.93 -4.30 21.34
CA GLU A 35 -14.15 -4.40 22.78
C GLU A 35 -12.95 -3.85 23.57
N ASN A 36 -13.26 -3.00 24.54
CA ASN A 36 -12.25 -2.31 25.38
C ASN A 36 -11.25 -1.46 24.56
N ALA A 37 -11.62 -1.05 23.34
CA ALA A 37 -10.85 -0.09 22.56
C ALA A 37 -11.27 1.33 22.94
N ASP A 38 -10.31 2.15 23.39
CA ASP A 38 -10.52 3.58 23.61
C ASP A 38 -10.40 4.32 22.27
N ILE A 39 -11.49 4.34 21.50
CA ILE A 39 -11.56 4.95 20.19
C ILE A 39 -12.87 5.74 20.02
N GLU A 40 -12.73 6.99 19.61
CA GLU A 40 -13.85 7.87 19.25
C GLU A 40 -13.94 7.98 17.73
N PHE A 41 -15.08 7.64 17.14
CA PHE A 41 -15.30 7.72 15.70
C PHE A 41 -16.05 9.01 15.33
N THR A 42 -15.47 9.81 14.41
CA THR A 42 -15.99 11.14 14.06
C THR A 42 -15.73 11.51 12.60
N SER A 43 -16.59 12.36 12.03
CA SER A 43 -16.35 13.10 10.78
C SER A 43 -16.00 14.58 11.02
N SER A 44 -15.94 15.01 12.29
CA SER A 44 -15.65 16.38 12.68
C SER A 44 -14.15 16.67 12.65
N ILE A 45 -13.75 17.66 11.86
CA ILE A 45 -12.36 18.15 11.83
C ILE A 45 -11.98 18.79 13.18
N ASP A 46 -12.93 19.41 13.89
CA ASP A 46 -12.63 20.02 15.18
C ASP A 46 -12.23 18.97 16.24
N GLU A 47 -12.79 17.77 16.15
CA GLU A 47 -12.37 16.65 17.02
C GLU A 47 -10.92 16.21 16.73
N LEU A 48 -10.49 16.27 15.47
CA LEU A 48 -9.10 15.96 15.10
C LEU A 48 -8.08 16.88 15.80
N ARG A 49 -8.44 18.11 16.16
CA ARG A 49 -7.55 19.03 16.85
C ARG A 49 -7.10 18.54 18.23
N LYS A 50 -7.80 17.56 18.80
CA LYS A 50 -7.41 16.93 20.06
C LYS A 50 -6.21 15.98 19.89
N ALA A 51 -5.97 15.48 18.67
CA ALA A 51 -4.86 14.61 18.36
C ALA A 51 -3.55 15.42 18.24
N SER A 52 -2.42 14.75 18.47
CA SER A 52 -1.07 15.26 18.23
C SER A 52 -0.24 14.33 17.33
N PHE A 53 -0.79 13.18 16.99
CA PHE A 53 -0.17 12.21 16.09
C PHE A 53 -1.21 11.72 15.10
N PHE A 54 -1.04 12.07 13.83
CA PHE A 54 -1.96 11.75 12.76
C PHE A 54 -1.41 10.61 11.90
N ILE A 55 -2.23 9.61 11.62
CA ILE A 55 -1.95 8.54 10.67
C ILE A 55 -2.93 8.67 9.50
N VAL A 56 -2.39 8.85 8.30
CA VAL A 56 -3.18 8.94 7.06
C VAL A 56 -3.11 7.61 6.33
N ALA A 57 -4.23 6.90 6.31
CA ALA A 57 -4.37 5.55 5.75
C ALA A 57 -5.60 5.46 4.84
N VAL A 58 -5.59 6.19 3.74
CA VAL A 58 -6.66 6.24 2.74
C VAL A 58 -6.29 5.47 1.49
N PRO A 59 -7.28 5.02 0.67
CA PRO A 59 -7.01 4.37 -0.60
C PRO A 59 -6.23 5.28 -1.56
N THR A 60 -5.38 4.67 -2.36
CA THR A 60 -4.61 5.32 -3.44
C THR A 60 -4.79 4.51 -4.73
N PRO A 61 -5.94 4.68 -5.43
CA PRO A 61 -6.23 3.97 -6.66
C PRO A 61 -5.43 4.53 -7.85
N ILE A 62 -5.63 3.91 -9.00
CA ILE A 62 -5.24 4.45 -10.31
C ILE A 62 -6.50 4.83 -11.09
N ASP A 63 -6.36 5.79 -11.99
CA ASP A 63 -7.41 6.18 -12.93
C ASP A 63 -7.51 5.21 -14.14
N ASP A 64 -8.42 5.50 -15.06
CA ASP A 64 -8.64 4.71 -16.29
C ASP A 64 -7.42 4.71 -17.24
N HIS A 65 -6.44 5.58 -17.01
CA HIS A 65 -5.18 5.67 -17.74
C HIS A 65 -4.00 5.04 -16.99
N ASN A 66 -4.28 4.30 -15.93
CA ASN A 66 -3.27 3.71 -15.03
C ASN A 66 -2.32 4.74 -14.38
N GLN A 67 -2.85 5.97 -14.15
CA GLN A 67 -2.10 7.00 -13.43
C GLN A 67 -2.53 7.04 -11.96
N PRO A 68 -1.63 7.36 -11.02
CA PRO A 68 -1.99 7.52 -9.62
C PRO A 68 -3.10 8.54 -9.41
N ASP A 69 -4.19 8.15 -8.75
CA ASP A 69 -5.21 9.08 -8.28
C ASP A 69 -4.95 9.43 -6.81
N LEU A 70 -4.34 10.58 -6.59
CA LEU A 70 -4.03 11.12 -5.26
C LEU A 70 -5.20 11.89 -4.63
N THR A 71 -6.37 11.94 -5.27
CA THR A 71 -7.53 12.70 -4.77
C THR A 71 -7.91 12.34 -3.34
N PRO A 72 -8.03 11.05 -2.96
CA PRO A 72 -8.33 10.69 -1.56
C PRO A 72 -7.21 11.09 -0.60
N LEU A 73 -5.95 10.88 -0.98
CA LEU A 73 -4.78 11.20 -0.18
C LEU A 73 -4.68 12.70 0.11
N LEU A 74 -4.78 13.52 -0.94
CA LEU A 74 -4.76 14.99 -0.80
C LEU A 74 -6.00 15.51 -0.06
N GLY A 75 -7.16 14.85 -0.20
CA GLY A 75 -8.36 15.14 0.58
C GLY A 75 -8.15 14.92 2.08
N ALA A 76 -7.59 13.78 2.45
CA ALA A 76 -7.23 13.47 3.84
C ALA A 76 -6.14 14.44 4.37
N THR A 77 -5.14 14.73 3.56
CA THR A 77 -4.09 15.72 3.88
C THR A 77 -4.67 17.10 4.18
N ARG A 78 -5.65 17.58 3.38
CA ARG A 78 -6.36 18.84 3.65
C ARG A 78 -7.14 18.80 4.96
N SER A 79 -7.74 17.66 5.31
CA SER A 79 -8.46 17.50 6.59
C SER A 79 -7.51 17.59 7.77
N VAL A 80 -6.38 16.88 7.71
CA VAL A 80 -5.31 16.95 8.72
C VAL A 80 -4.77 18.37 8.84
N ALA A 81 -4.46 19.03 7.72
CA ALA A 81 -3.90 20.40 7.71
C ALA A 81 -4.75 21.42 8.47
N LYS A 82 -6.09 21.31 8.41
CA LYS A 82 -7.03 22.18 9.15
C LYS A 82 -6.99 21.94 10.67
N ALA A 83 -6.56 20.76 11.10
CA ALA A 83 -6.49 20.41 12.52
C ALA A 83 -5.07 20.56 13.09
N LEU A 84 -4.05 20.65 12.24
CA LEU A 84 -2.62 20.59 12.59
C LEU A 84 -2.18 21.75 13.48
N LYS A 85 -1.36 21.44 14.48
CA LYS A 85 -0.79 22.39 15.44
C LYS A 85 0.74 22.22 15.51
N LYS A 86 1.41 23.20 16.08
CA LYS A 86 2.85 23.12 16.39
C LYS A 86 3.12 21.94 17.34
N GLY A 87 4.15 21.17 17.01
CA GLY A 87 4.57 19.99 17.76
C GLY A 87 3.87 18.69 17.35
N ASP A 88 2.91 18.74 16.41
CA ASP A 88 2.21 17.56 15.93
C ASP A 88 3.06 16.73 14.95
N TYR A 89 2.66 15.46 14.78
CA TYR A 89 3.26 14.50 13.87
C TYR A 89 2.25 14.04 12.83
N VAL A 90 2.65 13.95 11.57
CA VAL A 90 1.83 13.40 10.48
C VAL A 90 2.56 12.24 9.82
N VAL A 91 1.99 11.04 9.85
CA VAL A 91 2.56 9.85 9.24
C VAL A 91 1.62 9.33 8.15
N TYR A 92 2.15 9.12 6.96
CA TYR A 92 1.41 8.54 5.86
C TYR A 92 1.65 7.02 5.80
N GLU A 93 0.57 6.25 5.65
CA GLU A 93 0.62 4.79 5.44
C GLU A 93 0.10 4.38 4.06
N SER A 94 -0.66 5.27 3.40
CA SER A 94 -1.17 5.04 2.05
C SER A 94 -0.03 4.73 1.07
N THR A 95 -0.24 3.77 0.17
CA THR A 95 0.75 3.43 -0.85
C THR A 95 0.93 4.57 -1.84
N VAL A 96 2.16 5.02 -2.01
CA VAL A 96 2.52 6.13 -2.90
C VAL A 96 3.85 5.87 -3.60
N TYR A 97 4.14 6.61 -4.68
CA TYR A 97 5.46 6.60 -5.31
C TYR A 97 6.51 7.32 -4.45
N PRO A 98 7.80 6.98 -4.60
CA PRO A 98 8.88 7.64 -3.86
C PRO A 98 8.91 9.15 -4.11
N GLY A 99 8.82 9.91 -3.03
CA GLY A 99 8.79 11.38 -3.03
C GLY A 99 7.39 11.99 -2.86
N CYS A 100 6.31 11.24 -3.04
CA CYS A 100 4.95 11.75 -2.98
C CYS A 100 4.64 12.45 -1.64
N THR A 101 5.05 11.88 -0.51
CA THR A 101 4.83 12.54 0.79
C THR A 101 5.44 13.93 0.82
N GLU A 102 6.70 14.07 0.41
CA GLU A 102 7.45 15.32 0.47
C GLU A 102 7.05 16.31 -0.64
N GLU A 103 6.74 15.80 -1.83
CA GLU A 103 6.51 16.61 -3.04
C GLU A 103 5.04 17.03 -3.22
N ASP A 104 4.09 16.17 -2.78
CA ASP A 104 2.66 16.42 -2.97
C ASP A 104 1.90 16.71 -1.67
N CYS A 105 2.18 15.94 -0.59
CA CYS A 105 1.41 16.06 0.64
C CYS A 105 1.90 17.21 1.53
N ILE A 106 3.21 17.36 1.72
CA ILE A 106 3.79 18.38 2.60
C ILE A 106 3.42 19.81 2.14
N PRO A 107 3.51 20.18 0.85
CA PRO A 107 3.08 21.51 0.42
C PRO A 107 1.62 21.83 0.79
N VAL A 108 0.72 20.87 0.71
CA VAL A 108 -0.69 21.05 1.10
C VAL A 108 -0.84 21.24 2.60
N LEU A 109 -0.06 20.51 3.42
CA LEU A 109 -0.05 20.72 4.88
C LEU A 109 0.44 22.13 5.22
N GLU A 110 1.55 22.58 4.62
CA GLU A 110 2.12 23.91 4.87
C GLU A 110 1.18 25.03 4.41
N GLU A 111 0.61 24.92 3.20
CA GLU A 111 -0.29 25.94 2.64
C GLU A 111 -1.51 26.17 3.51
N ILE A 112 -2.17 25.11 3.96
CA ILE A 112 -3.44 25.23 4.68
C ILE A 112 -3.23 25.53 6.16
N SER A 113 -2.23 24.90 6.81
CA SER A 113 -1.98 25.11 8.23
C SER A 113 -1.20 26.39 8.54
N GLY A 114 -0.45 26.91 7.56
CA GLY A 114 0.52 27.99 7.78
C GLY A 114 1.74 27.58 8.59
N LEU A 115 1.93 26.29 8.87
CA LEU A 115 3.03 25.74 9.64
C LEU A 115 4.14 25.22 8.74
N LYS A 116 5.37 25.17 9.26
CA LYS A 116 6.55 24.73 8.50
C LYS A 116 6.94 23.28 8.86
N ALA A 117 6.98 22.41 7.86
CA ALA A 117 7.40 21.02 8.02
C ALA A 117 8.84 20.89 8.50
N GLY A 118 9.08 19.93 9.39
CA GLY A 118 10.37 19.71 10.05
C GLY A 118 10.70 20.72 11.15
N VAL A 119 10.01 21.85 11.23
CA VAL A 119 10.20 22.91 12.21
C VAL A 119 9.01 22.99 13.16
N ASP A 120 7.82 23.34 12.66
CA ASP A 120 6.62 23.51 13.46
C ASP A 120 5.88 22.17 13.67
N PHE A 121 5.94 21.26 12.72
CA PHE A 121 5.42 19.89 12.83
C PHE A 121 6.39 18.90 12.18
N LYS A 122 6.29 17.64 12.58
CA LYS A 122 7.11 16.55 12.06
C LYS A 122 6.28 15.65 11.14
N PHE A 123 6.94 14.99 10.20
CA PHE A 123 6.26 14.03 9.32
C PHE A 123 7.10 12.78 9.08
N GLY A 124 6.46 11.74 8.59
CA GLY A 124 7.09 10.51 8.22
C GLY A 124 6.20 9.63 7.36
N TYR A 125 6.71 8.46 7.05
CA TYR A 125 6.02 7.46 6.26
C TYR A 125 6.25 6.07 6.86
N SER A 126 5.18 5.27 6.91
CA SER A 126 5.21 3.91 7.42
C SER A 126 4.24 3.03 6.63
N PRO A 127 4.70 2.32 5.61
CA PRO A 127 3.80 1.60 4.69
C PRO A 127 3.01 0.49 5.37
N GLU A 128 1.77 0.27 4.89
CA GLU A 128 1.04 -0.94 5.20
C GLU A 128 1.60 -2.13 4.41
N ARG A 129 1.88 -3.23 5.11
CA ARG A 129 2.50 -4.45 4.56
C ARG A 129 1.62 -5.69 4.72
N ILE A 130 0.44 -5.54 5.32
CA ILE A 130 -0.48 -6.66 5.56
C ILE A 130 -1.26 -6.96 4.29
N ASN A 131 -1.42 -8.24 3.98
CA ASN A 131 -2.31 -8.66 2.91
C ASN A 131 -3.72 -8.82 3.47
N PRO A 132 -4.75 -8.29 2.82
CA PRO A 132 -6.14 -8.51 3.22
C PRO A 132 -6.47 -10.00 3.40
N GLY A 133 -7.15 -10.35 4.50
CA GLY A 133 -7.51 -11.72 4.84
C GLY A 133 -6.37 -12.58 5.41
N GLU A 134 -5.16 -12.04 5.58
CA GLU A 134 -4.02 -12.77 6.16
C GLU A 134 -4.16 -12.87 7.69
N LYS A 135 -4.13 -14.10 8.22
CA LYS A 135 -4.32 -14.35 9.65
C LYS A 135 -3.04 -14.57 10.44
N VAL A 136 -1.95 -14.90 9.76
CA VAL A 136 -0.65 -15.20 10.38
C VAL A 136 0.23 -13.95 10.42
N HIS A 137 0.39 -13.28 9.27
CA HIS A 137 1.21 -12.09 9.12
C HIS A 137 0.38 -10.82 9.35
N THR A 138 -0.06 -10.63 10.59
CA THR A 138 -0.86 -9.48 11.01
C THR A 138 0.02 -8.31 11.41
N LEU A 139 -0.56 -7.12 11.58
CA LEU A 139 0.16 -5.91 12.02
C LEU A 139 1.01 -6.13 13.29
N PRO A 140 0.52 -6.79 14.35
CA PRO A 140 1.33 -7.07 15.53
C PRO A 140 2.50 -8.02 15.32
N ASN A 141 2.50 -8.82 14.24
CA ASN A 141 3.47 -9.89 14.02
C ASN A 141 4.41 -9.64 12.82
N THR A 142 4.22 -8.55 12.09
CA THR A 142 5.02 -8.20 10.91
C THR A 142 5.90 -6.99 11.21
N ILE A 143 7.21 -7.07 10.91
CA ILE A 143 8.12 -5.91 11.03
C ILE A 143 7.56 -4.77 10.15
N LYS A 144 7.32 -3.61 10.76
CA LYS A 144 6.85 -2.43 10.04
C LYS A 144 8.03 -1.53 9.69
N ILE A 145 8.01 -0.95 8.49
CA ILE A 145 8.99 0.06 8.11
C ILE A 145 8.52 1.40 8.66
N VAL A 146 9.42 2.19 9.21
CA VAL A 146 9.15 3.56 9.67
C VAL A 146 10.22 4.50 9.17
N SER A 147 9.83 5.73 8.87
CA SER A 147 10.74 6.82 8.51
C SER A 147 10.27 8.14 9.10
N GLY A 148 11.14 9.11 9.15
CA GLY A 148 10.84 10.45 9.61
C GLY A 148 11.62 11.50 8.83
N CYS A 149 11.15 12.76 8.87
CA CYS A 149 11.81 13.88 8.22
C CYS A 149 13.17 14.22 8.84
N ASP A 150 13.38 13.81 10.08
CA ASP A 150 14.64 13.95 10.81
C ASP A 150 14.78 12.84 11.87
N PRO A 151 15.93 12.73 12.57
CA PRO A 151 16.15 11.70 13.59
C PRO A 151 15.17 11.73 14.76
N GLU A 152 14.72 12.91 15.19
CA GLU A 152 13.74 13.07 16.26
C GLU A 152 12.36 12.54 15.83
N ALA A 153 11.93 12.89 14.62
CA ALA A 153 10.70 12.39 14.04
C ALA A 153 10.73 10.87 13.90
N LEU A 154 11.80 10.33 13.34
CA LEU A 154 11.99 8.89 13.19
C LEU A 154 11.92 8.16 14.54
N ASP A 155 12.55 8.69 15.57
CA ASP A 155 12.58 8.06 16.89
C ASP A 155 11.19 8.07 17.55
N THR A 156 10.47 9.18 17.46
CA THR A 156 9.10 9.31 17.99
C THR A 156 8.12 8.40 17.23
N ILE A 157 8.17 8.40 15.89
CA ILE A 157 7.34 7.53 15.05
C ILE A 157 7.61 6.06 15.37
N ALA A 158 8.88 5.66 15.44
CA ALA A 158 9.25 4.30 15.79
C ALA A 158 8.65 3.86 17.14
N LYS A 159 8.75 4.69 18.19
CA LYS A 159 8.18 4.40 19.51
C LYS A 159 6.66 4.19 19.47
N VAL A 160 5.94 4.97 18.65
CA VAL A 160 4.47 4.80 18.51
C VAL A 160 4.14 3.45 17.87
N TYR A 161 4.83 3.06 16.81
CA TYR A 161 4.58 1.76 16.16
C TYR A 161 5.04 0.56 17.00
N GLU A 162 6.12 0.70 17.78
CA GLU A 162 6.60 -0.33 18.71
C GLU A 162 5.58 -0.65 19.83
N LEU A 163 4.60 0.23 20.10
CA LEU A 163 3.49 -0.09 20.99
C LEU A 163 2.65 -1.27 20.51
N VAL A 164 2.56 -1.49 19.20
CA VAL A 164 1.67 -2.49 18.58
C VAL A 164 2.41 -3.58 17.81
N VAL A 165 3.60 -3.30 17.31
CA VAL A 165 4.41 -4.22 16.47
C VAL A 165 5.39 -4.97 17.34
N LYS A 166 5.13 -6.25 17.60
CA LYS A 166 5.94 -7.10 18.50
C LYS A 166 7.37 -7.37 18.00
N PRO A 167 7.60 -7.69 16.70
CA PRO A 167 8.95 -7.94 16.20
C PRO A 167 9.79 -6.67 16.02
N GLY A 168 9.23 -5.51 16.35
CA GLY A 168 9.89 -4.21 16.19
C GLY A 168 9.74 -3.59 14.81
N VAL A 169 10.45 -2.48 14.60
CA VAL A 169 10.37 -1.70 13.36
C VAL A 169 11.71 -1.62 12.65
N HIS A 170 11.66 -1.56 11.32
CA HIS A 170 12.82 -1.21 10.49
C HIS A 170 12.85 0.30 10.27
N ARG A 171 13.89 0.96 10.75
CA ARG A 171 14.08 2.41 10.63
C ARG A 171 14.74 2.72 9.28
N ALA A 172 13.95 3.19 8.32
CA ALA A 172 14.47 3.60 7.02
C ALA A 172 15.24 4.95 7.13
N PRO A 173 16.26 5.16 6.31
CA PRO A 173 17.11 6.35 6.41
C PRO A 173 16.39 7.65 6.04
N ASN A 174 15.34 7.60 5.25
CA ASN A 174 14.48 8.72 4.88
C ASN A 174 13.11 8.24 4.36
N VAL A 175 12.20 9.20 4.14
CA VAL A 175 10.82 8.95 3.69
C VAL A 175 10.80 8.28 2.31
N LYS A 176 11.56 8.77 1.35
CA LYS A 176 11.61 8.21 -0.03
C LYS A 176 12.05 6.74 -0.06
N VAL A 177 12.96 6.34 0.81
CA VAL A 177 13.38 4.93 0.92
C VAL A 177 12.26 4.06 1.47
N ALA A 178 11.51 4.53 2.45
CA ALA A 178 10.37 3.78 3.00
C ALA A 178 9.23 3.64 1.97
N GLU A 179 8.93 4.68 1.21
CA GLU A 179 7.98 4.66 0.09
C GLU A 179 8.43 3.67 -1.00
N ALA A 180 9.71 3.76 -1.41
CA ALA A 180 10.29 2.86 -2.41
C ALA A 180 10.22 1.39 -1.97
N ALA A 181 10.52 1.09 -0.70
CA ALA A 181 10.47 -0.25 -0.17
C ALA A 181 9.08 -0.88 -0.33
N LYS A 182 8.01 -0.13 -0.05
CA LYS A 182 6.63 -0.59 -0.24
C LYS A 182 6.35 -0.95 -1.70
N ILE A 183 6.68 -0.06 -2.61
CA ILE A 183 6.38 -0.22 -4.04
C ILE A 183 7.11 -1.44 -4.62
N ILE A 184 8.38 -1.63 -4.27
CA ILE A 184 9.16 -2.75 -4.84
C ILE A 184 8.72 -4.12 -4.32
N GLU A 185 8.15 -4.23 -3.12
CA GLU A 185 7.62 -5.51 -2.60
C GLU A 185 6.57 -6.10 -3.55
N ASN A 186 5.65 -5.28 -4.03
CA ASN A 186 4.59 -5.71 -4.95
C ASN A 186 5.07 -5.74 -6.40
N THR A 187 5.88 -4.77 -6.82
CA THR A 187 6.44 -4.73 -8.19
C THR A 187 7.33 -5.96 -8.47
N GLN A 188 8.15 -6.37 -7.51
CA GLN A 188 8.98 -7.58 -7.64
C GLN A 188 8.12 -8.84 -7.83
N ARG A 189 7.03 -8.96 -7.08
CA ARG A 189 6.09 -10.07 -7.21
C ARG A 189 5.39 -10.07 -8.56
N ASP A 190 4.92 -8.90 -9.00
CA ASP A 190 4.25 -8.69 -10.29
C ASP A 190 5.15 -9.10 -11.47
N VAL A 191 6.39 -8.62 -11.50
CA VAL A 191 7.36 -8.94 -12.56
C VAL A 191 7.71 -10.43 -12.57
N ASN A 192 7.86 -11.05 -11.41
CA ASN A 192 8.13 -12.50 -11.35
C ASN A 192 6.93 -13.34 -11.87
N ILE A 193 5.70 -12.93 -11.55
CA ILE A 193 4.51 -13.59 -12.11
C ILE A 193 4.42 -13.36 -13.61
N ALA A 194 4.73 -12.15 -14.11
CA ALA A 194 4.75 -11.84 -15.53
C ALA A 194 5.73 -12.75 -16.29
N LEU A 195 6.92 -12.96 -15.75
CA LEU A 195 7.89 -13.92 -16.32
C LEU A 195 7.29 -15.33 -16.41
N MET A 196 6.64 -15.82 -15.36
CA MET A 196 6.01 -17.14 -15.38
C MET A 196 4.84 -17.20 -16.38
N ASN A 197 4.07 -16.14 -16.51
CA ASN A 197 2.99 -16.00 -17.48
C ASN A 197 3.55 -16.07 -18.91
N GLU A 198 4.58 -15.32 -19.22
CA GLU A 198 5.23 -15.35 -20.54
C GLU A 198 5.79 -16.74 -20.85
N LEU A 199 6.50 -17.36 -19.90
CA LEU A 199 7.00 -18.74 -20.05
C LEU A 199 5.86 -19.72 -20.30
N SER A 200 4.70 -19.58 -19.67
CA SER A 200 3.53 -20.43 -19.91
C SER A 200 3.00 -20.31 -21.33
N ILE A 201 3.06 -19.12 -21.92
CA ILE A 201 2.69 -18.87 -23.32
C ILE A 201 3.69 -19.55 -24.26
N ILE A 202 4.99 -19.39 -24.00
CA ILE A 202 6.08 -19.98 -24.79
C ILE A 202 5.98 -21.50 -24.76
N PHE A 203 5.89 -22.10 -23.56
CA PHE A 203 5.83 -23.54 -23.38
C PHE A 203 4.58 -24.15 -23.99
N SER A 204 3.44 -23.47 -23.91
CA SER A 204 2.22 -23.87 -24.62
C SER A 204 2.39 -23.93 -26.14
N ARG A 205 3.20 -23.05 -26.74
CA ARG A 205 3.50 -23.07 -28.19
C ARG A 205 4.50 -24.17 -28.58
N ILE A 206 5.40 -24.51 -27.67
CA ILE A 206 6.37 -25.62 -27.85
C ILE A 206 5.69 -26.98 -27.62
N GLY A 207 4.53 -27.02 -26.93
CA GLY A 207 3.82 -28.26 -26.61
C GLY A 207 4.31 -28.96 -25.35
N ILE A 208 4.96 -28.25 -24.43
CA ILE A 208 5.40 -28.80 -23.14
C ILE A 208 4.58 -28.23 -21.98
N ASN A 209 4.49 -29.00 -20.91
CA ASN A 209 3.77 -28.60 -19.71
C ASN A 209 4.61 -27.63 -18.89
N THR A 210 4.07 -26.44 -18.63
CA THR A 210 4.75 -25.40 -17.82
C THR A 210 5.06 -25.88 -16.41
N TYR A 211 4.16 -26.60 -15.76
CA TYR A 211 4.36 -27.06 -14.37
C TYR A 211 5.46 -28.08 -14.26
N ASP A 212 5.61 -29.00 -15.24
CA ASP A 212 6.72 -29.99 -15.25
C ASP A 212 8.07 -29.28 -15.37
N VAL A 213 8.13 -28.20 -16.20
CA VAL A 213 9.33 -27.37 -16.32
C VAL A 213 9.66 -26.65 -15.02
N LEU A 214 8.65 -26.07 -14.36
CA LEU A 214 8.83 -25.35 -13.09
C LEU A 214 9.21 -26.29 -11.95
N GLU A 215 8.68 -27.52 -11.93
CA GLU A 215 9.07 -28.56 -10.98
C GLU A 215 10.55 -28.93 -11.17
N ALA A 216 10.96 -29.24 -12.39
CA ALA A 216 12.34 -29.57 -12.72
C ALA A 216 13.29 -28.41 -12.36
N ALA A 217 12.99 -27.18 -12.76
CA ALA A 217 13.78 -25.99 -12.44
C ALA A 217 13.84 -25.74 -10.91
N GLY A 218 12.73 -26.00 -10.22
CA GLY A 218 12.58 -25.82 -8.76
C GLY A 218 13.41 -26.79 -7.91
N THR A 219 14.08 -27.76 -8.52
CA THR A 219 15.05 -28.63 -7.84
C THR A 219 16.36 -27.90 -7.54
N LYS A 220 16.63 -26.78 -8.23
CA LYS A 220 17.81 -25.98 -7.97
C LYS A 220 17.59 -25.09 -6.74
N TRP A 221 18.52 -25.11 -5.80
CA TRP A 221 18.41 -24.46 -4.48
C TRP A 221 18.14 -22.94 -4.53
N ASN A 222 18.58 -22.24 -5.58
CA ASN A 222 18.42 -20.79 -5.73
C ASN A 222 17.35 -20.40 -6.77
N PHE A 223 16.50 -21.34 -7.20
CA PHE A 223 15.37 -21.03 -8.07
C PHE A 223 14.21 -20.47 -7.25
N LEU A 224 13.78 -19.25 -7.58
CA LEU A 224 12.63 -18.63 -6.92
C LEU A 224 11.32 -19.19 -7.49
N LYS A 225 10.52 -19.79 -6.62
CA LYS A 225 9.28 -20.48 -7.00
C LYS A 225 8.14 -19.46 -7.18
N PHE A 226 7.88 -19.11 -8.42
CA PHE A 226 6.67 -18.39 -8.85
C PHE A 226 5.92 -19.26 -9.86
N TYR A 227 4.63 -18.98 -10.03
CA TYR A 227 3.75 -19.74 -10.92
C TYR A 227 2.96 -18.80 -11.83
N PRO A 228 2.54 -19.26 -13.03
CA PRO A 228 1.62 -18.51 -13.86
C PRO A 228 0.29 -18.29 -13.16
N GLY A 229 -0.31 -17.11 -13.34
CA GLY A 229 -1.59 -16.79 -12.74
C GLY A 229 -2.11 -15.43 -13.17
N LEU A 230 -3.39 -15.18 -12.89
CA LEU A 230 -3.96 -13.85 -13.04
C LEU A 230 -3.47 -12.96 -11.91
N VAL A 231 -3.10 -11.74 -12.25
CA VAL A 231 -2.73 -10.70 -11.30
C VAL A 231 -3.86 -9.69 -11.24
N GLY A 232 -4.34 -9.43 -10.02
CA GLY A 232 -5.43 -8.50 -9.77
C GLY A 232 -5.43 -8.02 -8.32
N GLY A 233 -6.55 -7.42 -7.92
CA GLY A 233 -6.71 -6.82 -6.59
C GLY A 233 -6.11 -5.42 -6.50
N HIS A 234 -6.22 -4.82 -5.31
CA HIS A 234 -5.88 -3.42 -5.07
C HIS A 234 -4.37 -3.12 -4.93
N CYS A 235 -3.52 -4.14 -4.82
CA CYS A 235 -2.09 -3.95 -4.54
C CYS A 235 -1.21 -4.35 -5.72
N ILE A 236 -1.11 -5.67 -6.04
CA ILE A 236 -0.15 -6.17 -7.04
C ILE A 236 -0.44 -5.60 -8.43
N GLY A 237 -1.72 -5.40 -8.78
CA GLY A 237 -2.13 -4.84 -10.07
C GLY A 237 -2.02 -3.32 -10.16
N VAL A 238 -1.81 -2.61 -9.06
CA VAL A 238 -1.86 -1.15 -8.95
C VAL A 238 -0.49 -0.54 -8.63
N ASP A 239 0.19 -1.04 -7.59
CA ASP A 239 1.44 -0.46 -7.09
C ASP A 239 2.53 -0.30 -8.17
N PRO A 240 2.73 -1.24 -9.13
CA PRO A 240 3.74 -1.06 -10.17
C PRO A 240 3.51 0.19 -11.04
N TYR A 241 2.24 0.60 -11.25
CA TYR A 241 1.92 1.79 -12.02
C TYR A 241 2.39 3.08 -11.34
N TYR A 242 2.37 3.12 -10.00
CA TYR A 242 2.93 4.22 -9.23
C TYR A 242 4.44 4.43 -9.52
N LEU A 243 5.19 3.33 -9.62
CA LEU A 243 6.62 3.41 -9.95
C LEU A 243 6.86 3.73 -11.43
N VAL A 244 6.01 3.23 -12.35
CA VAL A 244 6.05 3.59 -13.78
C VAL A 244 5.76 5.08 -13.96
N TYR A 245 4.75 5.61 -13.26
CA TYR A 245 4.43 7.03 -13.26
C TYR A 245 5.64 7.89 -12.85
N LYS A 246 6.24 7.57 -11.69
CA LYS A 246 7.41 8.32 -11.18
C LYS A 246 8.61 8.20 -12.11
N ALA A 247 8.84 7.04 -12.72
CA ALA A 247 9.89 6.87 -13.72
C ALA A 247 9.68 7.79 -14.94
N ASN A 248 8.45 7.89 -15.43
CA ASN A 248 8.09 8.76 -16.55
C ASN A 248 8.29 10.25 -16.21
N GLU A 249 7.94 10.69 -15.00
CA GLU A 249 8.24 12.06 -14.54
C GLU A 249 9.75 12.34 -14.59
N LEU A 250 10.56 11.36 -14.22
CA LEU A 250 12.02 11.41 -14.28
C LEU A 250 12.58 11.21 -15.70
N LYS A 251 11.70 11.16 -16.73
CA LYS A 251 12.05 10.93 -18.13
C LYS A 251 12.77 9.59 -18.38
N TYR A 252 12.50 8.59 -17.53
CA TYR A 252 12.97 7.24 -17.68
C TYR A 252 11.83 6.30 -18.05
N HIS A 253 11.93 5.63 -19.20
CA HIS A 253 10.97 4.62 -19.60
C HIS A 253 11.25 3.29 -18.88
N SER A 254 10.36 2.91 -18.00
CA SER A 254 10.45 1.68 -17.20
C SER A 254 10.17 0.45 -18.07
N GLN A 255 11.22 -0.17 -18.62
CA GLN A 255 11.08 -1.27 -19.59
C GLN A 255 10.57 -2.55 -18.95
N ILE A 256 11.21 -3.04 -17.89
CA ILE A 256 10.88 -4.32 -17.25
C ILE A 256 9.50 -4.28 -16.58
N ILE A 257 9.23 -3.22 -15.82
CA ILE A 257 7.97 -3.09 -15.08
C ILE A 257 6.81 -2.93 -16.06
N SER A 258 6.95 -2.07 -17.09
CA SER A 258 5.92 -1.86 -18.11
C SER A 258 5.65 -3.13 -18.93
N ALA A 259 6.68 -3.88 -19.31
CA ALA A 259 6.53 -5.16 -20.00
C ALA A 259 5.83 -6.19 -19.10
N GLY A 260 6.20 -6.25 -17.82
CA GLY A 260 5.55 -7.14 -16.85
C GLY A 260 4.06 -6.84 -16.70
N ARG A 261 3.70 -5.55 -16.55
CA ARG A 261 2.30 -5.13 -16.49
C ARG A 261 1.54 -5.52 -17.77
N PHE A 262 2.09 -5.24 -18.94
CA PHE A 262 1.47 -5.60 -20.21
C PHE A 262 1.17 -7.11 -20.30
N ILE A 263 2.12 -7.97 -19.90
CA ILE A 263 1.93 -9.41 -19.90
C ILE A 263 0.80 -9.81 -18.95
N ASN A 264 0.85 -9.34 -17.70
CA ASN A 264 -0.13 -9.69 -16.67
C ASN A 264 -1.54 -9.20 -17.05
N ASP A 265 -1.69 -7.99 -17.56
CA ASP A 265 -2.98 -7.40 -17.96
C ASP A 265 -3.59 -8.15 -19.16
N THR A 266 -2.77 -8.71 -20.03
CA THR A 266 -3.26 -9.46 -21.21
C THR A 266 -3.59 -10.93 -20.94
N MET A 267 -3.19 -11.48 -19.79
CA MET A 267 -3.38 -12.91 -19.46
C MET A 267 -4.84 -13.35 -19.43
N GLY A 268 -5.76 -12.52 -18.91
CA GLY A 268 -7.19 -12.83 -18.91
C GLY A 268 -7.73 -13.08 -20.32
N GLY A 269 -7.38 -12.19 -21.26
CA GLY A 269 -7.73 -12.33 -22.67
C GLY A 269 -7.08 -13.55 -23.34
N TYR A 270 -5.83 -13.84 -22.99
CA TYR A 270 -5.13 -15.03 -23.49
C TYR A 270 -5.82 -16.32 -23.03
N ILE A 271 -6.17 -16.45 -21.76
CA ILE A 271 -6.85 -17.61 -21.20
C ILE A 271 -8.23 -17.79 -21.84
N ALA A 272 -9.01 -16.71 -21.98
CA ALA A 272 -10.33 -16.75 -22.62
C ALA A 272 -10.24 -17.24 -24.08
N LYS A 273 -9.30 -16.69 -24.86
CA LYS A 273 -9.06 -17.13 -26.24
C LYS A 273 -8.66 -18.61 -26.32
N LYS A 274 -7.83 -19.08 -25.40
CA LYS A 274 -7.38 -20.47 -25.33
C LYS A 274 -8.54 -21.42 -25.00
N LEU A 275 -9.39 -21.02 -24.05
CA LEU A 275 -10.61 -21.77 -23.71
C LEU A 275 -11.57 -21.89 -24.89
N VAL A 276 -11.88 -20.77 -25.55
CA VAL A 276 -12.77 -20.77 -26.74
C VAL A 276 -12.23 -21.68 -27.84
N LYS A 277 -10.91 -21.58 -28.14
CA LYS A 277 -10.30 -22.48 -29.14
C LYS A 277 -10.42 -23.95 -28.77
N LYS A 278 -10.27 -24.30 -27.49
CA LYS A 278 -10.42 -25.68 -27.04
C LYS A 278 -11.85 -26.17 -27.16
N LEU A 279 -12.83 -25.34 -26.80
CA LEU A 279 -14.27 -25.67 -26.94
C LEU A 279 -14.67 -25.90 -28.41
N ILE A 280 -14.22 -25.02 -29.32
CA ILE A 280 -14.49 -25.19 -30.76
C ILE A 280 -13.85 -26.49 -31.30
N GLY A 281 -12.67 -26.86 -30.81
CA GLY A 281 -12.01 -28.11 -31.24
C GLY A 281 -12.58 -29.39 -30.63
N MET A 282 -13.53 -29.28 -29.70
CA MET A 282 -14.21 -30.43 -29.05
C MET A 282 -15.62 -30.66 -29.61
N GLY A 283 -16.17 -29.73 -30.41
CA GLY A 283 -17.46 -29.83 -31.10
C GLY A 283 -17.27 -30.04 -32.56
#